data_3159d17627e446c9fdf1540f1dbbe880
#
_entry.id   3159d17627e446c9fdf1540f1dbbe880
#
_cell.length_a   1.000
_cell.length_b   1.000
_cell.length_c   1.000
_cell.angle_alpha   90.00
_cell.angle_beta   90.00
_cell.angle_gamma   90.00
#
_symmetry.space_group_name_H-M   'P 1'
#
loop_
_entity.id
_entity.type
_entity.pdbx_description
1 polymer ?
#
loop_
_entity_poly.entity_id
_entity_poly.type
_entity_poly.pdbx_seq_one_letter_code
_entity_poly.pdbx_strand_id
1 'polypeptide(L)'
;MRGFPQLFYPWARPLLLGLACLIVAACSREEPPPEPAVRSVKVASVHAAEADGAILSGVVRQRERAALAFEGAGRLVALNVDVGDAVKQGQVLASLDTAAVRLRLKQAQASLFASVAQTAERKLNKVRQQQLYTQGSVAASAVEQAEAAWQAAVAQQATDEAALDLVRRDQRQGQLIAPFNGRVVARPAQLYSELSPGQVVMELEAVGALQVIVQVPVEQATALKPGDHAVAVDPAAPASILPMVLEGLSMRAQNGLLQSARFRLIANELALPSGVNLNVRLAPTAPLSLSIPTQALRMGGDANQVQVFVYDPAQGKVALRDITIGLIDQGRVAIDKGLKDGEQVVVTGVAFLNDGQPVNLLQSSSRLSATE
;
A
#
# COMPACT_ATOMS: atom_id res chain seq x y z
N MET A 1 -46.26 96.46 -44.51
CA MET A 1 -47.33 97.07 -43.74
C MET A 1 -47.18 96.63 -42.25
N ARG A 2 -47.09 97.65 -41.36
CA ARG A 2 -47.30 97.69 -39.89
C ARG A 2 -46.41 96.73 -39.09
N GLY A 3 -45.35 97.07 -38.33
CA GLY A 3 -45.19 98.26 -37.47
C GLY A 3 -45.66 97.93 -36.05
N PHE A 4 -44.76 97.46 -35.14
CA PHE A 4 -45.01 97.53 -33.72
C PHE A 4 -43.76 98.03 -32.98
N PRO A 5 -43.90 98.95 -32.05
CA PRO A 5 -42.80 99.70 -31.46
C PRO A 5 -42.16 98.97 -30.28
N GLN A 6 -40.89 99.20 -30.15
CA GLN A 6 -40.06 98.78 -28.97
C GLN A 6 -40.39 99.69 -27.77
N LEU A 7 -40.77 99.15 -26.69
CA LEU A 7 -40.76 99.75 -25.37
C LEU A 7 -39.55 99.32 -24.57
N PHE A 8 -38.54 100.17 -24.60
CA PHE A 8 -37.36 100.04 -23.73
C PHE A 8 -37.73 100.48 -22.32
N TYR A 9 -37.66 99.56 -21.33
CA TYR A 9 -37.63 99.91 -19.90
C TYR A 9 -36.23 99.69 -19.37
N PRO A 10 -35.45 100.71 -19.02
CA PRO A 10 -34.06 100.59 -18.63
C PRO A 10 -33.82 100.19 -17.14
N TRP A 11 -34.86 99.96 -16.34
CA TRP A 11 -34.73 99.73 -14.90
C TRP A 11 -34.75 98.25 -14.48
N ALA A 12 -34.96 97.32 -15.36
CA ALA A 12 -35.04 95.87 -15.02
C ALA A 12 -33.69 95.15 -15.04
N ARG A 13 -32.59 95.77 -15.46
CA ARG A 13 -31.28 95.14 -15.57
C ARG A 13 -30.54 94.81 -14.22
N PRO A 14 -30.62 95.64 -13.16
CA PRO A 14 -29.88 95.27 -11.91
C PRO A 14 -30.59 94.19 -11.07
N LEU A 15 -31.91 94.01 -11.19
CA LEU A 15 -32.66 93.03 -10.41
C LEU A 15 -32.45 91.56 -10.94
N LEU A 16 -32.29 91.41 -12.26
CA LEU A 16 -32.03 90.08 -12.87
C LEU A 16 -30.59 89.56 -12.61
N LEU A 17 -29.59 90.46 -12.50
CA LEU A 17 -28.22 90.09 -12.17
C LEU A 17 -28.10 89.71 -10.69
N GLY A 18 -28.79 90.28 -9.76
CA GLY A 18 -28.82 89.95 -8.34
C GLY A 18 -29.47 88.55 -8.08
N LEU A 19 -30.54 88.27 -8.83
CA LEU A 19 -31.21 86.96 -8.70
C LEU A 19 -30.41 85.83 -9.31
N ALA A 20 -29.59 86.01 -10.37
CA ALA A 20 -28.72 85.06 -11.00
C ALA A 20 -27.52 84.72 -10.10
N CYS A 21 -26.97 85.70 -9.36
CA CYS A 21 -25.88 85.42 -8.36
C CYS A 21 -26.34 84.66 -7.13
N LEU A 22 -27.57 84.78 -6.68
CA LEU A 22 -28.14 84.02 -5.58
C LEU A 22 -28.44 82.58 -5.94
N ILE A 23 -28.73 82.28 -7.19
CA ILE A 23 -28.94 80.86 -7.64
C ILE A 23 -27.62 80.08 -7.78
N VAL A 24 -26.51 80.72 -8.12
CA VAL A 24 -25.19 80.10 -8.24
C VAL A 24 -24.57 79.78 -6.86
N ALA A 25 -24.88 80.58 -5.81
CA ALA A 25 -24.45 80.39 -4.47
C ALA A 25 -25.19 79.26 -3.72
N ALA A 26 -26.35 78.80 -4.22
CA ALA A 26 -27.15 77.74 -3.61
C ALA A 26 -26.74 76.32 -4.09
N CYS A 27 -25.88 76.16 -5.12
CA CYS A 27 -25.45 74.88 -5.65
C CYS A 27 -24.06 74.35 -5.16
N SER A 28 -23.38 75.06 -4.28
CA SER A 28 -22.14 74.58 -3.66
C SER A 28 -22.42 73.98 -2.25
N ARG A 29 -23.30 72.98 -2.20
CA ARG A 29 -23.35 72.09 -1.08
C ARG A 29 -22.26 71.08 -1.35
N GLU A 30 -21.11 71.21 -0.73
CA GLU A 30 -20.06 70.14 -0.67
C GLU A 30 -20.73 68.94 -0.05
N GLU A 31 -21.03 67.93 -0.86
CA GLU A 31 -21.41 66.59 -0.36
C GLU A 31 -20.26 66.06 0.46
N PRO A 32 -20.45 65.67 1.73
CA PRO A 32 -19.37 65.08 2.49
C PRO A 32 -18.83 63.90 1.70
N PRO A 33 -17.49 63.68 1.67
CA PRO A 33 -16.91 62.55 0.95
C PRO A 33 -17.62 61.29 1.37
N PRO A 34 -18.02 60.43 0.42
CA PRO A 34 -18.75 59.19 0.73
C PRO A 34 -17.90 58.40 1.75
N GLU A 35 -18.51 58.05 2.90
CA GLU A 35 -17.89 57.16 3.86
C GLU A 35 -17.35 55.96 3.11
N PRO A 36 -16.10 55.56 3.32
CA PRO A 36 -15.51 54.44 2.60
C PRO A 36 -16.38 53.20 2.82
N ALA A 37 -17.05 52.76 1.77
CA ALA A 37 -17.97 51.64 1.82
C ALA A 37 -17.20 50.42 2.40
N VAL A 38 -17.60 49.98 3.60
CA VAL A 38 -17.01 48.82 4.27
C VAL A 38 -17.26 47.60 3.40
N ARG A 39 -16.21 47.05 2.83
CA ARG A 39 -16.31 45.91 1.92
C ARG A 39 -16.56 44.62 2.67
N SER A 40 -17.44 43.78 2.13
CA SER A 40 -17.69 42.46 2.68
C SER A 40 -16.69 41.45 2.11
N VAL A 41 -16.03 40.73 2.98
CA VAL A 41 -15.00 39.72 2.63
C VAL A 41 -15.36 38.36 3.21
N LYS A 42 -14.95 37.30 2.51
CA LYS A 42 -14.97 35.94 3.05
C LYS A 42 -13.59 35.60 3.59
N VAL A 43 -13.53 35.03 4.78
CA VAL A 43 -12.28 34.55 5.40
C VAL A 43 -12.25 33.05 5.45
N ALA A 44 -11.04 32.50 5.45
CA ALA A 44 -10.75 31.10 5.74
C ALA A 44 -9.77 31.04 6.91
N SER A 45 -9.99 30.09 7.83
CA SER A 45 -9.08 29.87 8.92
C SER A 45 -7.82 29.16 8.40
N VAL A 46 -6.69 29.57 8.92
CA VAL A 46 -5.40 28.90 8.73
C VAL A 46 -5.41 27.68 9.62
N HIS A 47 -5.35 26.51 9.02
CA HIS A 47 -5.22 25.24 9.76
C HIS A 47 -4.00 24.50 9.27
N ALA A 48 -3.44 23.67 10.16
CA ALA A 48 -2.47 22.67 9.74
C ALA A 48 -3.09 21.91 8.55
N ALA A 49 -2.38 21.86 7.42
CA ALA A 49 -2.79 20.99 6.34
C ALA A 49 -2.98 19.61 6.95
N GLU A 50 -4.19 19.08 6.93
CA GLU A 50 -4.28 17.63 6.95
C GLU A 50 -3.41 17.22 5.78
N ALA A 51 -2.24 16.65 6.07
CA ALA A 51 -1.44 16.06 5.02
C ALA A 51 -2.32 14.93 4.47
N ASP A 52 -3.08 15.25 3.43
CA ASP A 52 -3.74 14.26 2.61
C ASP A 52 -2.61 13.46 1.97
N GLY A 53 -2.06 12.54 2.76
CA GLY A 53 -1.05 11.61 2.31
C GLY A 53 -1.59 10.95 1.06
N ALA A 54 -0.78 10.82 0.04
CA ALA A 54 -1.17 10.17 -1.20
C ALA A 54 -1.91 8.87 -0.86
N ILE A 55 -3.12 8.72 -1.40
CA ILE A 55 -3.89 7.49 -1.28
C ILE A 55 -3.26 6.48 -2.23
N LEU A 56 -2.67 5.44 -1.67
CA LEU A 56 -2.05 4.35 -2.40
C LEU A 56 -2.95 3.12 -2.37
N SER A 57 -2.91 2.31 -3.42
CA SER A 57 -3.61 1.04 -3.43
C SER A 57 -2.76 -0.02 -2.75
N GLY A 58 -3.35 -0.73 -1.78
CA GLY A 58 -2.77 -1.88 -1.10
C GLY A 58 -3.60 -3.13 -1.31
N VAL A 59 -2.97 -4.29 -1.44
CA VAL A 59 -3.62 -5.59 -1.59
C VAL A 59 -3.41 -6.41 -0.33
N VAL A 60 -4.51 -6.88 0.27
CA VAL A 60 -4.47 -7.80 1.41
C VAL A 60 -3.95 -9.15 0.97
N ARG A 61 -3.00 -9.73 1.69
CA ARG A 61 -2.47 -11.08 1.47
C ARG A 61 -2.22 -11.79 2.78
N GLN A 62 -2.35 -13.09 2.77
CA GLN A 62 -1.82 -13.92 3.84
C GLN A 62 -0.29 -13.91 3.81
N ARG A 63 0.33 -14.00 4.97
CA ARG A 63 1.79 -13.99 5.10
C ARG A 63 2.44 -15.20 4.46
N GLU A 64 1.82 -16.35 4.59
CA GLU A 64 2.30 -17.60 4.03
C GLU A 64 1.31 -18.11 2.99
N ARG A 65 1.84 -18.37 1.80
CA ARG A 65 1.12 -18.92 0.67
C ARG A 65 2.01 -19.93 -0.04
N ALA A 66 1.47 -21.07 -0.40
CA ALA A 66 2.17 -22.08 -1.16
C ALA A 66 1.35 -22.55 -2.36
N ALA A 67 1.98 -22.52 -3.54
CA ALA A 67 1.50 -23.24 -4.71
C ALA A 67 2.05 -24.65 -4.63
N LEU A 68 1.18 -25.63 -4.42
CA LEU A 68 1.54 -27.03 -4.20
C LEU A 68 1.52 -27.79 -5.52
N ALA A 69 2.60 -28.46 -5.81
CA ALA A 69 2.82 -29.27 -7.01
C ALA A 69 3.52 -30.59 -6.66
N PHE A 70 3.33 -31.62 -7.46
CA PHE A 70 4.10 -32.84 -7.34
C PHE A 70 5.48 -32.65 -7.99
N GLU A 71 6.52 -33.24 -7.39
CA GLU A 71 7.88 -33.26 -7.96
C GLU A 71 7.99 -34.21 -9.16
N GLY A 72 7.16 -35.25 -9.19
CA GLY A 72 7.11 -36.24 -10.26
C GLY A 72 5.88 -36.11 -11.14
N ALA A 73 5.94 -36.69 -12.35
CA ALA A 73 4.79 -36.83 -13.24
C ALA A 73 3.91 -37.99 -12.81
N GLY A 74 2.62 -37.94 -13.09
CA GLY A 74 1.70 -39.04 -12.89
C GLY A 74 0.24 -38.64 -12.94
N ARG A 75 -0.62 -39.68 -12.92
CA ARG A 75 -2.06 -39.49 -12.93
C ARG A 75 -2.58 -39.18 -11.53
N LEU A 76 -3.36 -38.15 -11.38
CA LEU A 76 -4.01 -37.74 -10.14
C LEU A 76 -5.18 -38.70 -9.84
N VAL A 77 -5.11 -39.50 -8.77
CA VAL A 77 -6.12 -40.52 -8.43
C VAL A 77 -6.93 -40.18 -7.18
N ALA A 78 -6.45 -39.26 -6.36
CA ALA A 78 -7.19 -38.80 -5.18
C ALA A 78 -6.99 -37.29 -4.94
N LEU A 79 -8.09 -36.64 -4.60
CA LEU A 79 -8.17 -35.27 -4.08
C LEU A 79 -9.00 -35.36 -2.79
N ASN A 80 -8.38 -35.09 -1.65
CA ASN A 80 -8.98 -35.30 -0.33
C ASN A 80 -9.60 -34.00 0.22
N VAL A 81 -9.42 -32.88 -0.48
CA VAL A 81 -9.85 -31.55 -0.06
C VAL A 81 -10.37 -30.76 -1.26
N ASP A 82 -11.22 -29.77 -0.99
CA ASP A 82 -11.74 -28.86 -2.00
C ASP A 82 -11.43 -27.39 -1.62
N VAL A 83 -11.72 -26.47 -2.55
CA VAL A 83 -11.57 -25.03 -2.34
C VAL A 83 -12.42 -24.60 -1.14
N GLY A 84 -11.80 -23.86 -0.21
CA GLY A 84 -12.44 -23.42 1.02
C GLY A 84 -12.18 -24.31 2.23
N ASP A 85 -11.68 -25.56 2.06
CA ASP A 85 -11.40 -26.47 3.16
C ASP A 85 -10.23 -26.03 4.01
N ALA A 86 -10.35 -26.20 5.33
CA ALA A 86 -9.26 -26.02 6.26
C ALA A 86 -8.41 -27.30 6.33
N VAL A 87 -7.10 -27.14 6.29
CA VAL A 87 -6.14 -28.25 6.32
C VAL A 87 -5.11 -28.06 7.43
N LYS A 88 -4.59 -29.18 7.93
CA LYS A 88 -3.55 -29.20 8.96
C LYS A 88 -2.19 -29.52 8.32
N GLN A 89 -1.12 -29.00 8.91
CA GLN A 89 0.25 -29.38 8.52
C GLN A 89 0.43 -30.91 8.53
N GLY A 90 1.05 -31.46 7.48
CA GLY A 90 1.24 -32.89 7.31
C GLY A 90 0.03 -33.67 6.76
N GLN A 91 -1.12 -33.04 6.59
CA GLN A 91 -2.31 -33.67 6.00
C GLN A 91 -2.07 -33.99 4.53
N VAL A 92 -2.44 -35.21 4.08
CA VAL A 92 -2.39 -35.59 2.66
C VAL A 92 -3.58 -34.96 1.93
N LEU A 93 -3.27 -34.11 0.96
CA LEU A 93 -4.24 -33.32 0.20
C LEU A 93 -4.62 -34.00 -1.13
N ALA A 94 -3.63 -34.61 -1.78
CA ALA A 94 -3.79 -35.27 -3.06
C ALA A 94 -2.82 -36.44 -3.21
N SER A 95 -3.11 -37.38 -4.11
CA SER A 95 -2.24 -38.53 -4.38
C SER A 95 -2.21 -38.87 -5.86
N LEU A 96 -1.00 -39.18 -6.35
CA LEU A 96 -0.79 -39.77 -7.67
C LEU A 96 -1.01 -41.29 -7.64
N ASP A 97 -1.20 -41.87 -8.81
CA ASP A 97 -1.15 -43.35 -8.94
C ASP A 97 0.27 -43.86 -8.65
N THR A 98 0.37 -44.61 -7.57
CA THR A 98 1.63 -45.21 -7.10
C THR A 98 1.72 -46.67 -7.37
N ALA A 99 0.83 -47.29 -8.20
CA ALA A 99 0.83 -48.74 -8.44
C ALA A 99 2.19 -49.23 -8.97
N ALA A 100 2.77 -48.56 -9.95
CA ALA A 100 4.09 -48.88 -10.49
C ALA A 100 5.22 -48.70 -9.44
N VAL A 101 5.14 -47.65 -8.64
CA VAL A 101 6.13 -47.35 -7.60
C VAL A 101 6.07 -48.42 -6.50
N ARG A 102 4.88 -48.88 -6.11
CA ARG A 102 4.70 -49.98 -5.14
C ARG A 102 5.31 -51.30 -5.62
N LEU A 103 5.23 -51.61 -6.91
CA LEU A 103 5.87 -52.80 -7.49
C LEU A 103 7.41 -52.65 -7.45
N ARG A 104 7.96 -51.49 -7.83
CA ARG A 104 9.40 -51.21 -7.73
C ARG A 104 9.89 -51.30 -6.27
N LEU A 105 9.08 -50.79 -5.33
CA LEU A 105 9.41 -50.90 -3.90
C LEU A 105 9.57 -52.35 -3.45
N LYS A 106 8.63 -53.23 -3.81
CA LYS A 106 8.71 -54.66 -3.51
C LYS A 106 9.96 -55.31 -4.13
N GLN A 107 10.29 -54.97 -5.38
CA GLN A 107 11.47 -55.42 -6.08
C GLN A 107 12.75 -54.98 -5.36
N ALA A 108 12.90 -53.69 -5.01
CA ALA A 108 14.07 -53.19 -4.31
C ALA A 108 14.21 -53.77 -2.91
N GLN A 109 13.10 -54.04 -2.20
CA GLN A 109 13.10 -54.76 -0.92
C GLN A 109 13.62 -56.20 -1.05
N ALA A 110 13.18 -56.89 -2.12
CA ALA A 110 13.65 -58.28 -2.36
C ALA A 110 15.13 -58.29 -2.74
N SER A 111 15.63 -57.34 -3.54
CA SER A 111 17.03 -57.20 -3.89
C SER A 111 17.91 -56.96 -2.65
N LEU A 112 17.50 -56.03 -1.78
CA LEU A 112 18.22 -55.78 -0.52
C LEU A 112 18.22 -57.00 0.38
N PHE A 113 17.10 -57.73 0.51
CA PHE A 113 17.03 -58.95 1.31
C PHE A 113 18.01 -59.99 0.79
N ALA A 114 18.12 -60.17 -0.54
CA ALA A 114 19.08 -61.12 -1.14
C ALA A 114 20.55 -60.73 -0.87
N SER A 115 20.88 -59.42 -1.04
CA SER A 115 22.26 -58.95 -0.81
C SER A 115 22.66 -58.98 0.67
N VAL A 116 21.72 -58.75 1.60
CA VAL A 116 21.96 -58.96 3.06
C VAL A 116 22.30 -60.41 3.36
N ALA A 117 21.53 -61.38 2.79
CA ALA A 117 21.80 -62.80 2.97
C ALA A 117 23.17 -63.23 2.39
N GLN A 118 23.50 -62.68 1.19
CA GLN A 118 24.80 -62.91 0.56
C GLN A 118 25.96 -62.35 1.39
N THR A 119 25.81 -61.14 1.94
CA THR A 119 26.80 -60.49 2.80
C THR A 119 27.06 -61.37 4.09
N ALA A 120 25.97 -61.86 4.67
CA ALA A 120 26.06 -62.72 5.83
C ALA A 120 26.81 -64.07 5.54
N GLU A 121 26.49 -64.70 4.38
CA GLU A 121 27.18 -65.91 3.91
C GLU A 121 28.69 -65.66 3.72
N ARG A 122 29.05 -64.57 2.99
CA ARG A 122 30.44 -64.19 2.72
C ARG A 122 31.20 -63.88 4.02
N LYS A 123 30.55 -63.21 4.97
CA LYS A 123 31.14 -62.97 6.31
C LYS A 123 31.46 -64.24 7.05
N LEU A 124 30.53 -65.20 7.07
CA LEU A 124 30.75 -66.47 7.71
C LEU A 124 31.91 -67.30 7.04
N ASN A 125 31.95 -67.24 5.69
CA ASN A 125 33.05 -67.90 4.95
C ASN A 125 34.41 -67.26 5.27
N LYS A 126 34.50 -65.90 5.28
CA LYS A 126 35.73 -65.21 5.70
C LYS A 126 36.17 -65.61 7.10
N VAL A 127 35.27 -65.63 8.09
CA VAL A 127 35.61 -66.08 9.47
C VAL A 127 36.11 -67.51 9.48
N ARG A 128 35.48 -68.38 8.71
CA ARG A 128 35.92 -69.81 8.59
C ARG A 128 37.32 -69.91 7.98
N GLN A 129 37.61 -69.20 6.88
CA GLN A 129 38.93 -69.21 6.26
C GLN A 129 40.00 -68.64 7.20
N GLN A 130 39.71 -67.64 7.98
CA GLN A 130 40.61 -67.07 8.98
C GLN A 130 40.97 -68.11 10.09
N GLN A 131 39.95 -68.82 10.54
CA GLN A 131 40.18 -69.90 11.55
C GLN A 131 41.04 -71.04 11.00
N LEU A 132 40.81 -71.51 9.78
CA LEU A 132 41.58 -72.53 9.12
C LEU A 132 43.04 -72.11 8.86
N TYR A 133 43.27 -70.85 8.56
CA TYR A 133 44.59 -70.26 8.37
C TYR A 133 45.37 -70.23 9.69
N THR A 134 44.79 -69.90 10.82
CA THR A 134 45.42 -69.94 12.14
C THR A 134 45.79 -71.36 12.55
N GLN A 135 45.13 -72.40 11.99
CA GLN A 135 45.42 -73.80 12.16
C GLN A 135 46.44 -74.37 11.16
N GLY A 136 46.99 -73.55 10.25
CA GLY A 136 47.89 -73.91 9.19
C GLY A 136 47.28 -74.74 8.06
N SER A 137 45.92 -74.80 7.96
CA SER A 137 45.20 -75.68 7.03
C SER A 137 44.92 -75.06 5.67
N VAL A 138 45.12 -73.77 5.51
CA VAL A 138 44.91 -73.01 4.24
C VAL A 138 46.00 -71.96 4.04
N ALA A 139 46.19 -71.50 2.75
CA ALA A 139 47.15 -70.47 2.43
C ALA A 139 46.58 -69.05 2.72
N ALA A 140 47.47 -68.10 2.95
CA ALA A 140 47.07 -66.69 3.15
C ALA A 140 46.19 -66.12 2.05
N SER A 141 46.47 -66.56 0.80
CA SER A 141 45.67 -66.13 -0.39
C SER A 141 44.19 -66.54 -0.30
N ALA A 142 43.86 -67.64 0.38
CA ALA A 142 42.46 -68.04 0.58
C ALA A 142 41.71 -67.05 1.53
N VAL A 143 42.42 -66.57 2.55
CA VAL A 143 41.85 -65.52 3.45
C VAL A 143 41.64 -64.19 2.74
N GLU A 144 42.67 -63.81 1.95
CA GLU A 144 42.56 -62.54 1.14
C GLU A 144 41.43 -62.64 0.13
N GLN A 145 41.22 -63.78 -0.55
CA GLN A 145 40.06 -63.95 -1.46
C GLN A 145 38.73 -63.91 -0.72
N ALA A 146 38.61 -64.51 0.46
CA ALA A 146 37.39 -64.48 1.24
C ALA A 146 37.08 -63.06 1.77
N GLU A 147 38.13 -62.33 2.17
CA GLU A 147 38.03 -60.92 2.56
C GLU A 147 37.50 -60.06 1.40
N ALA A 148 38.14 -60.15 0.21
CA ALA A 148 37.73 -59.45 -0.96
C ALA A 148 36.27 -59.74 -1.39
N ALA A 149 35.87 -61.01 -1.33
CA ALA A 149 34.53 -61.48 -1.62
C ALA A 149 33.49 -60.91 -0.61
N TRP A 150 33.84 -60.81 0.67
CA TRP A 150 33.00 -60.21 1.68
C TRP A 150 32.86 -58.68 1.47
N GLN A 151 33.96 -58.01 1.21
CA GLN A 151 33.95 -56.58 0.91
C GLN A 151 33.10 -56.27 -0.33
N ALA A 152 33.20 -57.06 -1.41
CA ALA A 152 32.36 -56.93 -2.58
C ALA A 152 30.87 -57.13 -2.26
N ALA A 153 30.50 -58.07 -1.40
CA ALA A 153 29.12 -58.27 -0.97
C ALA A 153 28.59 -57.11 -0.12
N VAL A 154 29.43 -56.54 0.76
CA VAL A 154 29.08 -55.34 1.54
C VAL A 154 28.82 -54.15 0.61
N ALA A 155 29.64 -53.95 -0.42
CA ALA A 155 29.45 -52.89 -1.39
C ALA A 155 28.15 -53.08 -2.21
N GLN A 156 27.81 -54.33 -2.59
CA GLN A 156 26.54 -54.61 -3.26
C GLN A 156 25.33 -54.35 -2.35
N GLN A 157 25.40 -54.76 -1.09
CA GLN A 157 24.34 -54.47 -0.11
C GLN A 157 24.08 -52.94 0.01
N ALA A 158 25.16 -52.15 0.12
CA ALA A 158 25.04 -50.69 0.20
C ALA A 158 24.39 -50.09 -1.05
N THR A 159 24.67 -50.66 -2.24
CA THR A 159 24.04 -50.24 -3.51
C THR A 159 22.54 -50.55 -3.50
N ASP A 160 22.14 -51.76 -3.06
CA ASP A 160 20.71 -52.15 -3.01
C ASP A 160 19.94 -51.36 -1.92
N GLU A 161 20.59 -51.01 -0.81
CA GLU A 161 20.02 -50.14 0.21
C GLU A 161 19.75 -48.74 -0.32
N ALA A 162 20.70 -48.12 -1.05
CA ALA A 162 20.54 -46.86 -1.70
C ALA A 162 19.41 -46.87 -2.77
N ALA A 163 19.32 -47.98 -3.53
CA ALA A 163 18.25 -48.19 -4.50
C ALA A 163 16.87 -48.25 -3.84
N LEU A 164 16.74 -48.94 -2.71
CA LEU A 164 15.51 -48.99 -1.93
C LEU A 164 15.09 -47.59 -1.41
N ASP A 165 16.05 -46.83 -0.90
CA ASP A 165 15.78 -45.50 -0.37
C ASP A 165 15.34 -44.53 -1.46
N LEU A 166 15.88 -44.65 -2.68
CA LEU A 166 15.41 -43.89 -3.84
C LEU A 166 13.93 -44.18 -4.14
N VAL A 167 13.53 -45.46 -4.21
CA VAL A 167 12.14 -45.85 -4.48
C VAL A 167 11.19 -45.42 -3.34
N ARG A 168 11.65 -45.45 -2.10
CA ARG A 168 10.90 -44.91 -0.95
C ARG A 168 10.67 -43.42 -1.07
N ARG A 169 11.65 -42.66 -1.57
CA ARG A 169 11.51 -41.24 -1.87
C ARG A 169 10.44 -41.01 -2.95
N ASP A 170 10.52 -41.75 -4.06
CA ASP A 170 9.52 -41.67 -5.14
C ASP A 170 8.11 -41.94 -4.62
N GLN A 171 7.96 -42.90 -3.72
CA GLN A 171 6.66 -43.22 -3.10
C GLN A 171 6.12 -42.04 -2.27
N ARG A 172 6.98 -41.37 -1.47
CA ARG A 172 6.58 -40.20 -0.68
C ARG A 172 6.20 -39.03 -1.58
N GLN A 173 6.92 -38.83 -2.68
CA GLN A 173 6.64 -37.77 -3.66
C GLN A 173 5.32 -37.95 -4.42
N GLY A 174 4.77 -39.21 -4.39
CA GLY A 174 3.42 -39.47 -4.90
C GLY A 174 2.29 -38.95 -4.01
N GLN A 175 2.59 -38.33 -2.86
CA GLN A 175 1.61 -37.71 -1.98
C GLN A 175 1.88 -36.21 -1.86
N LEU A 176 0.87 -35.39 -2.02
CA LEU A 176 0.92 -33.96 -1.80
C LEU A 176 0.44 -33.66 -0.38
N ILE A 177 1.31 -33.10 0.44
CA ILE A 177 1.04 -32.83 1.85
C ILE A 177 1.02 -31.32 2.12
N ALA A 178 0.20 -30.88 3.08
CA ALA A 178 0.14 -29.49 3.52
C ALA A 178 1.43 -29.12 4.30
N PRO A 179 2.18 -28.07 3.87
CA PRO A 179 3.38 -27.63 4.54
C PRO A 179 3.12 -26.87 5.86
N PHE A 180 1.92 -26.32 6.03
CA PHE A 180 1.47 -25.57 7.21
C PHE A 180 -0.05 -25.68 7.38
N ASN A 181 -0.57 -25.19 8.52
CA ASN A 181 -2.01 -25.11 8.74
C ASN A 181 -2.61 -23.97 7.92
N GLY A 182 -3.63 -24.24 7.12
CA GLY A 182 -4.17 -23.23 6.21
C GLY A 182 -5.52 -23.58 5.64
N ARG A 183 -5.87 -22.87 4.59
CA ARG A 183 -7.09 -23.07 3.80
C ARG A 183 -6.73 -23.17 2.32
N VAL A 184 -7.41 -24.06 1.61
CA VAL A 184 -7.27 -24.18 0.16
C VAL A 184 -7.97 -23.02 -0.52
N VAL A 185 -7.24 -22.21 -1.29
CA VAL A 185 -7.77 -21.02 -1.98
C VAL A 185 -8.03 -21.25 -3.46
N ALA A 186 -7.30 -22.18 -4.08
CA ALA A 186 -7.50 -22.55 -5.47
C ALA A 186 -7.10 -24.01 -5.72
N ARG A 187 -7.77 -24.65 -6.69
CA ARG A 187 -7.50 -26.03 -7.12
C ARG A 187 -7.62 -26.13 -8.64
N PRO A 188 -6.56 -25.75 -9.39
CA PRO A 188 -6.57 -25.84 -10.85
C PRO A 188 -6.56 -27.27 -11.39
N ALA A 189 -6.01 -28.24 -10.67
CA ALA A 189 -5.97 -29.64 -11.12
C ALA A 189 -7.30 -30.36 -10.93
N GLN A 190 -7.59 -31.25 -11.87
CA GLN A 190 -8.78 -32.09 -11.85
C GLN A 190 -8.44 -33.55 -11.57
N LEU A 191 -9.35 -34.25 -10.90
CA LEU A 191 -9.22 -35.69 -10.67
C LEU A 191 -9.08 -36.44 -11.99
N TYR A 192 -8.20 -37.45 -12.00
CA TYR A 192 -7.84 -38.30 -13.14
C TYR A 192 -7.08 -37.60 -14.29
N SER A 193 -6.65 -36.34 -14.11
CA SER A 193 -5.74 -35.69 -15.05
C SER A 193 -4.31 -36.21 -14.93
N GLU A 194 -3.57 -36.19 -16.04
CA GLU A 194 -2.14 -36.39 -16.05
C GLU A 194 -1.42 -35.09 -15.69
N LEU A 195 -0.51 -35.16 -14.75
CA LEU A 195 0.22 -34.01 -14.23
C LEU A 195 1.69 -34.09 -14.63
N SER A 196 2.24 -32.96 -15.04
CA SER A 196 3.66 -32.76 -15.26
C SER A 196 4.37 -32.36 -13.94
N PRO A 197 5.70 -32.63 -13.83
CA PRO A 197 6.46 -32.16 -12.67
C PRO A 197 6.37 -30.64 -12.51
N GLY A 198 6.11 -30.17 -11.30
CA GLY A 198 5.96 -28.74 -10.99
C GLY A 198 4.64 -28.09 -11.41
N GLN A 199 3.72 -28.85 -12.01
CA GLN A 199 2.39 -28.34 -12.31
C GLN A 199 1.58 -28.11 -11.04
N VAL A 200 1.07 -26.90 -10.84
CA VAL A 200 0.31 -26.53 -9.65
C VAL A 200 -0.99 -27.32 -9.56
N VAL A 201 -1.16 -28.02 -8.45
CA VAL A 201 -2.36 -28.83 -8.14
C VAL A 201 -3.35 -28.02 -7.31
N MET A 202 -2.86 -27.33 -6.31
CA MET A 202 -3.66 -26.46 -5.45
C MET A 202 -2.81 -25.35 -4.83
N GLU A 203 -3.50 -24.30 -4.41
CA GLU A 203 -2.90 -23.18 -3.68
C GLU A 203 -3.43 -23.16 -2.25
N LEU A 204 -2.50 -23.05 -1.30
CA LEU A 204 -2.79 -23.02 0.12
C LEU A 204 -2.37 -21.67 0.71
N GLU A 205 -3.23 -21.08 1.52
CA GLU A 205 -2.91 -19.90 2.33
C GLU A 205 -3.01 -20.24 3.82
N ALA A 206 -2.04 -19.77 4.60
CA ALA A 206 -2.08 -19.92 6.04
C ALA A 206 -3.22 -19.12 6.66
N VAL A 207 -3.82 -19.63 7.74
CA VAL A 207 -4.75 -18.86 8.56
C VAL A 207 -3.93 -18.10 9.61
N GLY A 208 -3.97 -16.76 9.57
CA GLY A 208 -3.22 -15.98 10.55
C GLY A 208 -3.00 -14.52 10.14
N ALA A 209 -1.84 -14.01 10.43
CA ALA A 209 -1.49 -12.60 10.26
C ALA A 209 -1.60 -12.15 8.80
N LEU A 210 -2.51 -11.21 8.55
CA LEU A 210 -2.66 -10.54 7.28
C LEU A 210 -1.56 -9.49 7.09
N GLN A 211 -1.10 -9.39 5.86
CA GLN A 211 -0.22 -8.31 5.42
C GLN A 211 -0.87 -7.55 4.27
N VAL A 212 -0.55 -6.27 4.17
CA VAL A 212 -0.98 -5.42 3.05
C VAL A 212 0.24 -5.08 2.22
N ILE A 213 0.21 -5.44 0.95
CA ILE A 213 1.26 -5.09 -0.01
C ILE A 213 0.84 -3.81 -0.72
N VAL A 214 1.60 -2.75 -0.53
CA VAL A 214 1.36 -1.42 -1.11
C VAL A 214 2.44 -1.12 -2.14
N GLN A 215 2.05 -0.62 -3.30
CA GLN A 215 2.98 -0.10 -4.30
C GLN A 215 3.21 1.39 -4.01
N VAL A 216 4.42 1.73 -3.58
CA VAL A 216 4.80 3.08 -3.18
C VAL A 216 5.75 3.67 -4.23
N PRO A 217 5.51 4.91 -4.71
CA PRO A 217 6.48 5.61 -5.55
C PRO A 217 7.86 5.70 -4.89
N VAL A 218 8.93 5.51 -5.68
CA VAL A 218 10.31 5.48 -5.17
C VAL A 218 10.64 6.76 -4.37
N GLU A 219 10.14 7.90 -4.81
CA GLU A 219 10.35 9.19 -4.12
C GLU A 219 9.81 9.18 -2.69
N GLN A 220 8.63 8.58 -2.47
CA GLN A 220 8.03 8.45 -1.14
C GLN A 220 8.65 7.30 -0.34
N ALA A 221 9.05 6.22 -1.02
CA ALA A 221 9.62 5.04 -0.40
C ALA A 221 10.97 5.33 0.30
N THR A 222 11.76 6.30 -0.20
CA THR A 222 13.04 6.70 0.40
C THR A 222 12.90 7.31 1.80
N ALA A 223 11.75 7.90 2.10
CA ALA A 223 11.46 8.50 3.40
C ALA A 223 10.91 7.49 4.42
N LEU A 224 10.41 6.33 3.95
CA LEU A 224 9.79 5.32 4.81
C LEU A 224 10.83 4.45 5.52
N LYS A 225 10.56 4.15 6.78
CA LYS A 225 11.38 3.27 7.61
C LYS A 225 10.54 2.15 8.22
N PRO A 226 11.10 0.95 8.41
CA PRO A 226 10.43 -0.10 9.18
C PRO A 226 10.00 0.44 10.55
N GLY A 227 8.74 0.16 10.92
CA GLY A 227 8.10 0.72 12.11
C GLY A 227 7.19 1.92 11.86
N ASP A 228 7.23 2.52 10.68
CA ASP A 228 6.33 3.63 10.34
C ASP A 228 4.87 3.15 10.31
N HIS A 229 3.98 4.03 10.80
CA HIS A 229 2.56 3.77 10.84
C HIS A 229 1.89 4.20 9.54
N ALA A 230 0.88 3.45 9.15
CA ALA A 230 -0.02 3.78 8.06
C ALA A 230 -1.45 3.37 8.42
N VAL A 231 -2.39 3.87 7.67
CA VAL A 231 -3.81 3.56 7.86
C VAL A 231 -4.38 3.08 6.54
N ALA A 232 -5.07 1.94 6.59
CA ALA A 232 -5.83 1.44 5.47
C ALA A 232 -7.33 1.61 5.71
N VAL A 233 -8.07 1.83 4.62
CA VAL A 233 -9.52 1.93 4.62
C VAL A 233 -10.05 0.99 3.54
N ASP A 234 -11.00 0.15 3.91
CA ASP A 234 -11.72 -0.67 2.95
C ASP A 234 -12.73 0.20 2.18
N PRO A 235 -12.64 0.30 0.85
CA PRO A 235 -13.61 1.06 0.06
C PRO A 235 -15.06 0.57 0.24
N ALA A 236 -15.26 -0.71 0.56
CA ALA A 236 -16.58 -1.30 0.81
C ALA A 236 -17.11 -0.97 2.22
N ALA A 237 -16.24 -0.62 3.16
CA ALA A 237 -16.57 -0.26 4.54
C ALA A 237 -15.76 0.98 4.99
N PRO A 238 -16.07 2.19 4.48
CA PRO A 238 -15.26 3.41 4.70
C PRO A 238 -15.10 3.81 6.17
N ALA A 239 -16.01 3.38 7.04
CA ALA A 239 -15.94 3.62 8.48
C ALA A 239 -14.89 2.72 9.19
N SER A 240 -14.39 1.68 8.53
CA SER A 240 -13.41 0.76 9.10
C SER A 240 -11.99 1.26 8.84
N ILE A 241 -11.40 1.83 9.87
CA ILE A 241 -10.01 2.30 9.86
C ILE A 241 -9.11 1.17 10.35
N LEU A 242 -8.17 0.73 9.52
CA LEU A 242 -7.27 -0.38 9.79
C LEU A 242 -5.85 0.15 10.03
N PRO A 243 -5.42 0.28 11.28
CA PRO A 243 -4.05 0.70 11.58
C PRO A 243 -3.07 -0.40 11.20
N MET A 244 -1.95 -0.01 10.62
CA MET A 244 -0.90 -0.93 10.19
C MET A 244 0.49 -0.34 10.37
N VAL A 245 1.49 -1.22 10.41
CA VAL A 245 2.90 -0.87 10.61
C VAL A 245 3.72 -1.43 9.46
N LEU A 246 4.64 -0.61 8.94
CA LEU A 246 5.59 -1.01 7.91
C LEU A 246 6.57 -2.06 8.47
N GLU A 247 6.59 -3.24 7.87
CA GLU A 247 7.57 -4.29 8.19
C GLU A 247 8.83 -4.20 7.33
N GLY A 248 8.69 -3.75 6.09
CA GLY A 248 9.83 -3.62 5.19
C GLY A 248 9.45 -3.18 3.80
N LEU A 249 10.47 -2.71 3.09
CA LEU A 249 10.40 -2.28 1.70
C LEU A 249 11.21 -3.23 0.82
N SER A 250 10.71 -3.51 -0.37
CA SER A 250 11.48 -4.23 -1.38
C SER A 250 12.66 -3.35 -1.83
N MET A 251 13.86 -3.92 -1.86
CA MET A 251 15.02 -3.21 -2.43
C MET A 251 14.96 -3.10 -3.97
N ARG A 252 14.03 -3.81 -4.60
CA ARG A 252 13.85 -3.80 -6.06
C ARG A 252 12.66 -2.92 -6.43
N ALA A 253 12.91 -1.88 -7.20
CA ALA A 253 11.85 -1.10 -7.83
C ALA A 253 11.28 -1.85 -9.04
N GLN A 254 9.96 -1.90 -9.16
CA GLN A 254 9.27 -2.38 -10.34
C GLN A 254 9.26 -1.26 -11.38
N ASN A 255 9.79 -1.54 -12.57
CA ASN A 255 9.90 -0.57 -13.68
C ASN A 255 10.60 0.76 -13.28
N GLY A 256 11.45 0.74 -12.24
CA GLY A 256 12.17 1.92 -11.76
C GLY A 256 11.31 2.97 -11.02
N LEU A 257 10.00 2.79 -10.91
CA LEU A 257 9.07 3.81 -10.40
C LEU A 257 8.40 3.44 -9.07
N LEU A 258 8.16 2.15 -8.84
CA LEU A 258 7.38 1.69 -7.68
C LEU A 258 8.19 0.68 -6.87
N GLN A 259 8.12 0.80 -5.56
CA GLN A 259 8.64 -0.18 -4.60
C GLN A 259 7.49 -0.83 -3.84
N SER A 260 7.59 -2.14 -3.60
CA SER A 260 6.61 -2.85 -2.79
C SER A 260 6.93 -2.66 -1.30
N ALA A 261 6.01 -2.07 -0.58
CA ALA A 261 6.04 -1.94 0.87
C ALA A 261 5.12 -2.99 1.49
N ARG A 262 5.59 -3.69 2.52
CA ARG A 262 4.81 -4.66 3.29
C ARG A 262 4.42 -4.08 4.62
N PHE A 263 3.13 -4.00 4.86
CA PHE A 263 2.55 -3.55 6.11
C PHE A 263 1.87 -4.72 6.83
N ARG A 264 2.02 -4.78 8.13
CA ARG A 264 1.28 -5.69 9.00
C ARG A 264 0.10 -4.95 9.61
N LEU A 265 -1.09 -5.54 9.56
CA LEU A 265 -2.28 -5.04 10.26
C LEU A 265 -2.09 -5.21 11.77
N ILE A 266 -2.37 -4.17 12.55
CA ILE A 266 -2.26 -4.20 14.02
C ILE A 266 -3.48 -4.90 14.62
N ALA A 267 -4.67 -4.71 14.04
CA ALA A 267 -5.90 -5.34 14.49
C ALA A 267 -6.18 -6.62 13.68
N ASN A 268 -6.11 -7.77 14.34
CA ASN A 268 -6.33 -9.10 13.73
C ASN A 268 -7.81 -9.53 13.68
N GLU A 269 -8.75 -8.68 14.11
CA GLU A 269 -10.15 -9.09 14.29
C GLU A 269 -11.00 -9.05 13.01
N LEU A 270 -10.53 -8.41 11.94
CA LEU A 270 -11.25 -8.44 10.67
C LEU A 270 -10.78 -9.62 9.81
N ALA A 271 -11.68 -10.55 9.56
CA ALA A 271 -11.50 -11.63 8.58
C ALA A 271 -11.59 -11.07 7.16
N LEU A 272 -10.59 -10.25 6.75
CA LEU A 272 -10.52 -9.76 5.38
C LEU A 272 -10.07 -10.89 4.47
N PRO A 273 -10.80 -11.15 3.37
CA PRO A 273 -10.33 -12.11 2.36
C PRO A 273 -9.02 -11.65 1.71
N SER A 274 -8.16 -12.59 1.40
CA SER A 274 -6.97 -12.34 0.57
C SER A 274 -7.41 -11.83 -0.81
N GLY A 275 -6.68 -10.85 -1.35
CA GLY A 275 -6.99 -10.22 -2.64
C GLY A 275 -7.83 -8.94 -2.56
N VAL A 276 -8.35 -8.57 -1.38
CA VAL A 276 -9.09 -7.30 -1.22
C VAL A 276 -8.14 -6.12 -1.40
N ASN A 277 -8.59 -5.11 -2.16
CA ASN A 277 -7.89 -3.85 -2.32
C ASN A 277 -8.31 -2.87 -1.21
N LEU A 278 -7.32 -2.26 -0.58
CA LEU A 278 -7.49 -1.24 0.44
C LEU A 278 -6.90 0.09 -0.04
N ASN A 279 -7.53 1.19 0.36
CA ASN A 279 -6.97 2.53 0.23
C ASN A 279 -6.04 2.79 1.41
N VAL A 280 -4.76 2.96 1.14
CA VAL A 280 -3.72 3.14 2.16
C VAL A 280 -3.26 4.58 2.18
N ARG A 281 -3.29 5.20 3.36
CA ARG A 281 -2.67 6.50 3.64
C ARG A 281 -1.44 6.28 4.49
N LEU A 282 -0.31 6.74 3.98
CA LEU A 282 0.93 6.78 4.74
C LEU A 282 0.87 7.95 5.73
N ALA A 283 1.44 7.77 6.92
CA ALA A 283 1.60 8.88 7.84
C ALA A 283 2.47 9.97 7.18
N PRO A 284 2.11 11.26 7.32
CA PRO A 284 2.90 12.32 6.75
C PRO A 284 4.31 12.32 7.35
N THR A 285 5.30 12.26 6.48
CA THR A 285 6.72 12.25 6.87
C THR A 285 7.24 13.66 7.17
N ALA A 286 6.48 14.70 6.75
CA ALA A 286 6.80 16.11 7.00
C ALA A 286 5.97 16.68 8.16
N PRO A 287 6.49 17.63 8.91
CA PRO A 287 5.71 18.36 9.91
C PRO A 287 4.49 18.99 9.21
N LEU A 288 3.36 18.99 9.91
CA LEU A 288 2.12 19.57 9.42
C LEU A 288 2.36 21.06 9.09
N SER A 289 2.48 21.39 7.81
CA SER A 289 2.59 22.78 7.35
C SER A 289 1.21 23.43 7.46
N LEU A 290 1.15 24.68 7.89
CA LEU A 290 -0.09 25.46 7.78
C LEU A 290 -0.49 25.57 6.33
N SER A 291 -1.78 25.57 6.02
CA SER A 291 -2.25 25.72 4.66
C SER A 291 -3.41 26.70 4.55
N ILE A 292 -3.44 27.41 3.42
CA ILE A 292 -4.50 28.35 3.05
C ILE A 292 -4.98 28.09 1.62
N PRO A 293 -6.21 28.47 1.25
CA PRO A 293 -6.65 28.43 -0.13
C PRO A 293 -5.80 29.35 -1.01
N THR A 294 -5.45 28.90 -2.22
CA THR A 294 -4.66 29.70 -3.18
C THR A 294 -5.30 31.04 -3.52
N GLN A 295 -6.62 31.15 -3.38
CA GLN A 295 -7.39 32.38 -3.61
C GLN A 295 -7.06 33.52 -2.59
N ALA A 296 -6.45 33.17 -1.43
CA ALA A 296 -6.03 34.14 -0.43
C ALA A 296 -4.72 34.84 -0.80
N LEU A 297 -3.98 34.32 -1.78
CA LEU A 297 -2.70 34.86 -2.18
C LEU A 297 -2.86 36.17 -2.96
N ARG A 298 -2.05 37.16 -2.61
CA ARG A 298 -1.79 38.38 -3.36
C ARG A 298 -0.35 38.39 -3.82
N MET A 299 -0.14 38.56 -5.12
CA MET A 299 1.22 38.80 -5.62
C MET A 299 1.65 40.20 -5.26
N GLY A 300 2.79 40.34 -4.57
CA GLY A 300 3.39 41.63 -4.25
C GLY A 300 3.95 42.32 -5.48
N GLY A 301 4.39 43.58 -5.32
CA GLY A 301 4.97 44.37 -6.41
C GLY A 301 6.27 43.78 -6.99
N ASP A 302 7.02 43.00 -6.21
CA ASP A 302 8.16 42.24 -6.67
C ASP A 302 7.75 40.77 -6.94
N ALA A 303 8.22 40.22 -8.04
CA ALA A 303 7.81 38.90 -8.55
C ALA A 303 8.02 37.72 -7.58
N ASN A 304 8.69 37.92 -6.45
CA ASN A 304 9.00 36.91 -5.43
C ASN A 304 8.33 37.14 -4.08
N GLN A 305 7.52 38.20 -3.92
CA GLN A 305 6.84 38.50 -2.65
C GLN A 305 5.39 38.05 -2.73
N VAL A 306 5.04 37.09 -1.91
CA VAL A 306 3.66 36.62 -1.75
C VAL A 306 3.10 37.18 -0.44
N GLN A 307 1.93 37.78 -0.51
CA GLN A 307 1.28 38.46 0.60
C GLN A 307 -0.13 37.92 0.81
N VAL A 308 -0.64 38.09 2.03
CA VAL A 308 -2.03 37.78 2.38
C VAL A 308 -2.60 38.86 3.27
N PHE A 309 -3.91 39.00 3.24
CA PHE A 309 -4.62 39.83 4.21
C PHE A 309 -5.08 38.98 5.38
N VAL A 310 -4.57 39.28 6.56
CA VAL A 310 -4.98 38.64 7.82
C VAL A 310 -6.09 39.51 8.44
N TYR A 311 -7.20 38.89 8.79
CA TYR A 311 -8.33 39.58 9.43
C TYR A 311 -8.12 39.59 10.95
N ASP A 312 -8.24 40.76 11.56
CA ASP A 312 -8.25 40.96 13.01
C ASP A 312 -9.71 41.11 13.49
N PRO A 313 -10.24 40.09 14.19
CA PRO A 313 -11.60 40.12 14.71
C PRO A 313 -11.83 41.16 15.81
N ALA A 314 -10.78 41.60 16.53
CA ALA A 314 -10.92 42.62 17.58
C ALA A 314 -11.10 44.02 17.03
N GLN A 315 -10.50 44.31 15.86
CA GLN A 315 -10.54 45.65 15.23
C GLN A 315 -11.47 45.68 14.02
N GLY A 316 -11.93 44.53 13.50
CA GLY A 316 -12.74 44.48 12.26
C GLY A 316 -11.97 44.94 11.03
N LYS A 317 -10.64 44.79 11.00
CA LYS A 317 -9.76 45.30 9.96
C LYS A 317 -8.92 44.16 9.35
N VAL A 318 -8.38 44.42 8.19
CA VAL A 318 -7.41 43.51 7.56
C VAL A 318 -6.01 44.11 7.59
N ALA A 319 -5.01 43.31 7.86
CA ALA A 319 -3.59 43.67 7.83
C ALA A 319 -2.87 42.88 6.73
N LEU A 320 -2.11 43.59 5.90
CA LEU A 320 -1.27 42.96 4.88
C LEU A 320 -0.05 42.33 5.53
N ARG A 321 0.25 41.08 5.18
CA ARG A 321 1.39 40.34 5.75
C ARG A 321 2.13 39.57 4.67
N ASP A 322 3.46 39.67 4.70
CA ASP A 322 4.34 38.86 3.85
C ASP A 322 4.40 37.44 4.37
N ILE A 323 4.34 36.46 3.47
CA ILE A 323 4.42 35.06 3.76
C ILE A 323 5.43 34.35 2.87
N THR A 324 5.98 33.24 3.36
CA THR A 324 6.76 32.31 2.55
C THR A 324 5.89 31.08 2.26
N ILE A 325 5.74 30.77 0.99
CA ILE A 325 4.92 29.65 0.52
C ILE A 325 5.78 28.46 0.16
N GLY A 326 5.24 27.25 0.45
CA GLY A 326 5.80 25.98 0.03
C GLY A 326 5.06 25.40 -1.19
N LEU A 327 4.76 24.10 -1.15
CA LEU A 327 4.08 23.39 -2.23
C LEU A 327 2.61 23.83 -2.35
N ILE A 328 2.15 23.87 -3.60
CA ILE A 328 0.73 24.11 -3.93
C ILE A 328 0.15 22.75 -4.31
N ASP A 329 -0.90 22.33 -3.60
CA ASP A 329 -1.61 21.09 -3.86
C ASP A 329 -3.13 21.30 -3.72
N GLN A 330 -3.91 20.71 -4.61
CA GLN A 330 -5.40 20.70 -4.62
C GLN A 330 -6.05 22.06 -4.34
N GLY A 331 -5.47 23.15 -4.87
CA GLY A 331 -6.01 24.51 -4.67
C GLY A 331 -5.71 25.11 -3.28
N ARG A 332 -4.84 24.48 -2.50
CA ARG A 332 -4.28 24.99 -1.25
C ARG A 332 -2.78 25.20 -1.40
N VAL A 333 -2.23 26.08 -0.62
CA VAL A 333 -0.78 26.36 -0.57
C VAL A 333 -0.27 26.15 0.84
N ALA A 334 0.82 25.42 0.96
CA ALA A 334 1.54 25.25 2.23
C ALA A 334 2.24 26.57 2.61
N ILE A 335 2.24 26.89 3.89
CA ILE A 335 2.86 28.10 4.45
C ILE A 335 4.04 27.68 5.30
N ASP A 336 5.23 28.09 4.87
CA ASP A 336 6.46 27.82 5.61
C ASP A 336 6.69 28.85 6.73
N LYS A 337 6.34 30.13 6.46
CA LYS A 337 6.51 31.23 7.42
C LYS A 337 5.47 32.33 7.21
N GLY A 338 5.14 33.06 8.29
CA GLY A 338 4.37 34.30 8.24
C GLY A 338 2.95 34.20 8.80
N LEU A 339 2.41 33.00 9.02
CA LEU A 339 1.08 32.78 9.61
C LEU A 339 1.15 31.87 10.84
N LYS A 340 0.11 31.94 11.67
CA LYS A 340 -0.08 31.09 12.85
C LYS A 340 -1.37 30.27 12.69
N ASP A 341 -1.42 29.14 13.35
CA ASP A 341 -2.64 28.32 13.39
C ASP A 341 -3.81 29.10 14.02
N GLY A 342 -4.99 28.96 13.43
CA GLY A 342 -6.20 29.66 13.84
C GLY A 342 -6.35 31.11 13.35
N GLU A 343 -5.34 31.72 12.71
CA GLU A 343 -5.50 33.03 12.05
C GLU A 343 -6.50 32.94 10.89
N GLN A 344 -7.18 34.06 10.60
CA GLN A 344 -8.14 34.16 9.53
C GLN A 344 -7.57 34.95 8.36
N VAL A 345 -7.52 34.36 7.17
CA VAL A 345 -7.05 35.02 5.94
C VAL A 345 -8.20 35.30 5.01
N VAL A 346 -8.17 36.44 4.34
CA VAL A 346 -9.19 36.83 3.36
C VAL A 346 -9.02 36.00 2.09
N VAL A 347 -10.12 35.40 1.60
CA VAL A 347 -10.12 34.58 0.38
C VAL A 347 -10.91 35.21 -0.77
N THR A 348 -11.75 36.23 -0.52
CA THR A 348 -12.52 36.91 -1.57
C THR A 348 -12.30 38.41 -1.46
N GLY A 349 -12.13 39.08 -2.61
CA GLY A 349 -11.95 40.54 -2.66
C GLY A 349 -10.50 41.00 -2.45
N VAL A 350 -9.54 40.10 -2.32
CA VAL A 350 -8.11 40.36 -2.02
C VAL A 350 -7.50 41.46 -2.89
N ALA A 351 -7.81 41.48 -4.19
CA ALA A 351 -7.25 42.44 -5.14
C ALA A 351 -7.71 43.91 -4.89
N PHE A 352 -8.76 44.10 -4.10
CA PHE A 352 -9.41 45.42 -3.90
C PHE A 352 -9.25 45.96 -2.48
N LEU A 353 -8.46 45.28 -1.65
CA LEU A 353 -8.23 45.69 -0.27
C LEU A 353 -6.92 46.46 -0.11
N ASN A 354 -6.93 47.37 0.84
CA ASN A 354 -5.75 48.10 1.27
C ASN A 354 -5.39 47.69 2.71
N ASP A 355 -4.12 47.86 3.06
CA ASP A 355 -3.66 47.61 4.42
C ASP A 355 -4.39 48.47 5.45
N GLY A 356 -4.79 47.87 6.58
CA GLY A 356 -5.54 48.53 7.66
C GLY A 356 -7.02 48.85 7.33
N GLN A 357 -7.56 48.40 6.18
CA GLN A 357 -8.92 48.67 5.77
C GLN A 357 -9.95 47.97 6.65
N PRO A 358 -11.02 48.66 7.13
CA PRO A 358 -12.15 48.04 7.81
C PRO A 358 -12.96 47.19 6.82
N VAL A 359 -13.39 46.00 7.27
CA VAL A 359 -14.14 45.03 6.47
C VAL A 359 -15.25 44.36 7.29
N ASN A 360 -16.32 43.98 6.59
CA ASN A 360 -17.38 43.15 7.17
C ASN A 360 -17.22 41.72 6.71
N LEU A 361 -17.51 40.76 7.60
CA LEU A 361 -17.48 39.33 7.24
C LEU A 361 -18.75 38.94 6.48
N LEU A 362 -18.59 38.33 5.32
CA LEU A 362 -19.67 37.63 4.63
C LEU A 362 -20.00 36.36 5.41
N GLN A 363 -21.15 36.39 6.10
CA GLN A 363 -21.70 35.14 6.67
C GLN A 363 -22.19 34.27 5.51
N SER A 364 -21.60 33.11 5.31
CA SER A 364 -22.11 32.10 4.38
C SER A 364 -23.36 31.47 4.97
N SER A 365 -24.54 32.07 4.74
CA SER A 365 -25.81 31.39 4.99
C SER A 365 -25.99 30.34 3.89
N SER A 366 -25.58 29.10 4.16
CA SER A 366 -25.93 27.94 3.33
C SER A 366 -27.44 27.70 3.50
N ARG A 367 -28.24 28.18 2.57
CA ARG A 367 -29.69 27.91 2.51
C ARG A 367 -30.04 26.55 1.91
N LEU A 368 -29.09 25.62 1.79
CA LEU A 368 -29.29 24.31 1.14
C LEU A 368 -29.38 23.11 2.10
N SER A 369 -29.51 23.35 3.40
CA SER A 369 -29.68 22.25 4.36
C SER A 369 -30.99 22.32 5.19
N ALA A 370 -32.07 22.82 4.59
CA ALA A 370 -33.38 22.76 5.21
C ALA A 370 -34.44 22.41 4.16
N THR A 371 -34.50 21.13 3.80
CA THR A 371 -35.74 20.46 3.38
C THR A 371 -35.49 18.94 3.38
N GLU A 372 -36.18 18.27 4.31
CA GLU A 372 -36.55 16.86 4.45
C GLU A 372 -35.45 15.86 4.75
#